data_31c6e56a5a42aeb2714f6387a256d89a
#
_entry.id   31c6e56a5a42aeb2714f6387a256d89a
#
_cell.length_a   1.000
_cell.length_b   1.000
_cell.length_c   1.000
_cell.angle_alpha   90.00
_cell.angle_beta   90.00
_cell.angle_gamma   90.00
#
_symmetry.space_group_name_H-M   'P 1'
#
loop_
_entity.id
_entity.type
_entity.pdbx_description
1 polymer ?
#
loop_
_entity_poly.entity_id
_entity_poly.type
_entity_poly.pdbx_seq_one_letter_code
_entity_poly.pdbx_strand_id
1 'polypeptide(L)'
;MKKFIIILIILMGYNCLQAQSLKKYDIGSSGCKAYFFCNPGEFELSYSADSSKVYTAECKADSLSWGLICVALKEPGSIGPEAEDVLASYLDYLKTAFNIVSSAGYGKGHTMTNYADARGMIDYWKDKDGDEWKIKGWTDGKFIAVMYVYAKGKLDETNKVNLFLDGFRFKSMQ
;
A
#
# COMPACT_ATOMS: atom_id res chain seq x y z
N MET A 1 47.38 7.57 -24.97
CA MET A 1 46.50 6.43 -24.62
C MET A 1 46.03 6.47 -23.17
N LYS A 2 46.85 6.73 -22.13
CA LYS A 2 46.38 6.79 -20.71
C LYS A 2 45.31 7.85 -20.42
N LYS A 3 45.34 9.01 -21.09
CA LYS A 3 44.30 10.07 -20.89
C LYS A 3 42.91 9.73 -21.48
N PHE A 4 42.86 8.92 -22.52
CA PHE A 4 41.60 8.45 -23.10
C PHE A 4 40.89 7.42 -22.23
N ILE A 5 41.61 6.59 -21.52
CA ILE A 5 41.07 5.56 -20.60
C ILE A 5 40.41 6.22 -19.40
N ILE A 6 40.97 7.33 -18.87
CA ILE A 6 40.42 8.05 -17.71
C ILE A 6 39.08 8.71 -18.07
N ILE A 7 38.91 9.25 -19.28
CA ILE A 7 37.69 9.86 -19.76
C ILE A 7 36.59 8.80 -19.93
N LEU A 8 36.93 7.61 -20.42
CA LEU A 8 36.02 6.50 -20.59
C LEU A 8 35.46 5.98 -19.25
N ILE A 9 36.30 5.93 -18.20
CA ILE A 9 35.92 5.52 -16.85
C ILE A 9 34.96 6.55 -16.21
N ILE A 10 35.15 7.84 -16.44
CA ILE A 10 34.27 8.91 -15.94
C ILE A 10 32.92 8.86 -16.65
N LEU A 11 32.86 8.55 -17.93
CA LEU A 11 31.61 8.42 -18.69
C LEU A 11 30.79 7.18 -18.28
N MET A 12 31.41 6.09 -17.82
CA MET A 12 30.72 4.92 -17.28
C MET A 12 30.16 5.12 -15.86
N GLY A 13 30.65 6.12 -15.13
CA GLY A 13 30.20 6.44 -13.76
C GLY A 13 28.85 7.18 -13.67
N TYR A 14 28.31 7.66 -14.78
CA TYR A 14 27.00 8.32 -14.83
C TYR A 14 25.81 7.36 -15.09
N ASN A 15 25.93 6.09 -14.70
CA ASN A 15 24.72 5.30 -14.51
C ASN A 15 24.02 5.87 -13.28
N CYS A 16 23.13 6.81 -13.54
CA CYS A 16 22.23 7.42 -12.56
C CYS A 16 21.67 6.32 -11.66
N LEU A 17 22.13 6.27 -10.43
CA LEU A 17 21.34 5.77 -9.32
C LEU A 17 20.08 6.67 -9.28
N GLN A 18 19.08 6.36 -10.10
CA GLN A 18 17.75 6.92 -9.93
C GLN A 18 17.25 6.34 -8.61
N ALA A 19 17.59 7.02 -7.52
CA ALA A 19 16.95 6.76 -6.24
C ALA A 19 15.45 6.88 -6.49
N GLN A 20 14.76 5.75 -6.50
CA GLN A 20 13.30 5.74 -6.65
C GLN A 20 12.73 6.53 -5.49
N SER A 21 12.29 7.75 -5.79
CA SER A 21 11.67 8.62 -4.80
C SER A 21 10.22 8.27 -4.61
N LEU A 22 9.77 8.30 -3.38
CA LEU A 22 8.37 8.14 -3.02
C LEU A 22 7.58 9.35 -3.57
N LYS A 23 6.63 9.12 -4.47
CA LYS A 23 5.79 10.15 -5.08
C LYS A 23 4.37 10.07 -4.57
N LYS A 24 3.74 11.23 -4.38
CA LYS A 24 2.36 11.36 -3.94
C LYS A 24 1.40 11.34 -5.12
N TYR A 25 0.34 10.55 -5.01
CA TYR A 25 -0.74 10.41 -6.00
C TYR A 25 -2.09 10.64 -5.35
N ASP A 26 -2.98 11.32 -6.06
CA ASP A 26 -4.38 11.45 -5.67
C ASP A 26 -5.13 10.15 -5.98
N ILE A 27 -5.94 9.68 -5.07
CA ILE A 27 -6.71 8.44 -5.24
C ILE A 27 -8.06 8.77 -5.90
N GLY A 28 -8.05 8.90 -7.21
CA GLY A 28 -9.23 9.26 -7.98
C GLY A 28 -9.92 10.50 -7.42
N SER A 29 -11.25 10.44 -7.27
CA SER A 29 -12.08 11.51 -6.70
C SER A 29 -12.34 11.36 -5.19
N SER A 30 -11.65 10.44 -4.50
CA SER A 30 -11.87 10.17 -3.07
C SER A 30 -11.46 11.36 -2.18
N GLY A 31 -10.48 12.15 -2.62
CA GLY A 31 -9.79 13.17 -1.84
C GLY A 31 -8.68 12.60 -0.95
N CYS A 32 -8.53 11.27 -0.86
CA CYS A 32 -7.40 10.62 -0.20
C CYS A 32 -6.17 10.63 -1.10
N LYS A 33 -4.99 10.38 -0.52
CA LYS A 33 -3.72 10.32 -1.26
C LYS A 33 -2.90 9.12 -0.82
N ALA A 34 -2.03 8.64 -1.71
CA ALA A 34 -1.06 7.61 -1.39
C ALA A 34 0.30 7.92 -1.99
N TYR A 35 1.35 7.37 -1.38
CA TYR A 35 2.72 7.50 -1.86
C TYR A 35 3.17 6.18 -2.47
N PHE A 36 3.73 6.22 -3.69
CA PHE A 36 4.24 5.06 -4.41
C PHE A 36 5.69 5.26 -4.86
N PHE A 37 6.44 4.18 -4.94
CA PHE A 37 7.79 4.15 -5.51
C PHE A 37 7.79 3.95 -7.03
N CYS A 38 6.66 3.55 -7.60
CA CYS A 38 6.43 3.41 -9.04
C CYS A 38 5.17 4.17 -9.44
N ASN A 39 4.96 4.37 -10.72
CA ASN A 39 3.73 5.00 -11.19
C ASN A 39 2.58 3.98 -11.18
N PRO A 40 1.57 4.13 -10.32
CA PRO A 40 0.42 3.22 -10.28
C PRO A 40 -0.56 3.42 -11.44
N GLY A 41 -0.36 4.44 -12.28
CA GLY A 41 -1.31 4.81 -13.31
C GLY A 41 -2.56 5.49 -12.74
N GLU A 42 -3.65 5.41 -13.49
CA GLU A 42 -4.97 5.86 -13.00
C GLU A 42 -5.56 4.83 -12.05
N PHE A 43 -6.21 5.32 -10.99
CA PHE A 43 -6.92 4.43 -10.06
C PHE A 43 -8.21 3.93 -10.71
N GLU A 44 -8.34 2.63 -10.81
CA GLU A 44 -9.55 1.97 -11.29
C GLU A 44 -10.67 2.16 -10.25
N LEU A 45 -11.84 2.63 -10.71
CA LEU A 45 -13.02 2.81 -9.88
C LEU A 45 -14.03 1.68 -10.11
N SER A 46 -14.40 1.02 -9.04
CA SER A 46 -15.50 0.05 -8.98
C SER A 46 -16.43 0.34 -7.80
N TYR A 47 -17.46 -0.48 -7.63
CA TYR A 47 -18.42 -0.34 -6.55
C TYR A 47 -18.62 -1.69 -5.85
N SER A 48 -18.65 -1.67 -4.53
CA SER A 48 -19.04 -2.82 -3.71
C SER A 48 -20.55 -3.05 -3.73
N ALA A 49 -21.00 -4.17 -3.17
CA ALA A 49 -22.41 -4.52 -3.13
C ALA A 49 -23.30 -3.49 -2.39
N ASP A 50 -22.72 -2.81 -1.39
CA ASP A 50 -23.35 -1.71 -0.65
C ASP A 50 -23.25 -0.34 -1.35
N SER A 51 -22.72 -0.33 -2.59
CA SER A 51 -22.46 0.86 -3.39
C SER A 51 -21.36 1.80 -2.84
N SER A 52 -20.48 1.32 -1.96
CA SER A 52 -19.27 2.03 -1.61
C SER A 52 -18.32 2.10 -2.82
N LYS A 53 -17.59 3.21 -2.97
CA LYS A 53 -16.63 3.39 -4.06
C LYS A 53 -15.32 2.72 -3.72
N VAL A 54 -14.84 1.87 -4.61
CA VAL A 54 -13.57 1.14 -4.45
C VAL A 54 -12.59 1.62 -5.51
N TYR A 55 -11.48 2.19 -5.07
CA TYR A 55 -10.38 2.63 -5.92
C TYR A 55 -9.22 1.67 -5.76
N THR A 56 -8.71 1.14 -6.86
CA THR A 56 -7.57 0.20 -6.86
C THR A 56 -6.49 0.65 -7.81
N ALA A 57 -5.24 0.45 -7.42
CA ALA A 57 -4.10 0.61 -8.30
C ALA A 57 -2.94 -0.27 -7.83
N GLU A 58 -2.16 -0.76 -8.79
CA GLU A 58 -0.96 -1.54 -8.54
C GLU A 58 0.13 -1.14 -9.54
N CYS A 59 1.37 -1.14 -9.08
CA CYS A 59 2.52 -1.01 -9.96
C CYS A 59 3.65 -1.96 -9.55
N LYS A 60 4.58 -2.23 -10.46
CA LYS A 60 5.70 -3.13 -10.23
C LYS A 60 7.02 -2.37 -10.27
N ALA A 61 7.85 -2.59 -9.26
CA ALA A 61 9.21 -2.08 -9.20
C ALA A 61 10.07 -2.97 -8.30
N ASP A 62 11.35 -3.15 -8.65
CA ASP A 62 12.33 -3.94 -7.88
C ASP A 62 11.86 -5.38 -7.58
N SER A 63 11.22 -6.03 -8.57
CA SER A 63 10.62 -7.38 -8.43
C SER A 63 9.48 -7.47 -7.41
N LEU A 64 9.01 -6.35 -6.89
CA LEU A 64 7.89 -6.25 -5.98
C LEU A 64 6.66 -5.65 -6.68
N SER A 65 5.49 -6.11 -6.28
CA SER A 65 4.21 -5.47 -6.59
C SER A 65 3.79 -4.59 -5.41
N TRP A 66 3.37 -3.35 -5.72
CA TRP A 66 2.99 -2.31 -4.78
C TRP A 66 1.57 -1.91 -5.07
N GLY A 67 0.65 -2.17 -4.17
CA GLY A 67 -0.76 -1.96 -4.45
C GLY A 67 -1.51 -1.25 -3.34
N LEU A 68 -2.63 -0.68 -3.73
CA LEU A 68 -3.58 0.00 -2.85
C LEU A 68 -5.00 -0.36 -3.25
N ILE A 69 -5.81 -0.64 -2.24
CA ILE A 69 -7.27 -0.65 -2.30
C ILE A 69 -7.76 0.44 -1.35
N CYS A 70 -8.56 1.38 -1.84
CA CYS A 70 -9.18 2.43 -1.03
C CYS A 70 -10.68 2.40 -1.21
N VAL A 71 -11.41 2.13 -0.15
CA VAL A 71 -12.88 2.10 -0.13
C VAL A 71 -13.38 3.38 0.52
N ALA A 72 -14.14 4.17 -0.22
CA ALA A 72 -14.92 5.27 0.34
C ALA A 72 -16.29 4.72 0.71
N LEU A 73 -16.51 4.51 2.00
CA LEU A 73 -17.75 3.92 2.52
C LEU A 73 -18.96 4.81 2.19
N LYS A 74 -20.04 4.21 1.69
CA LYS A 74 -21.29 4.93 1.44
C LYS A 74 -21.91 5.41 2.74
N GLU A 75 -21.94 4.54 3.73
CA GLU A 75 -22.38 4.86 5.09
C GLU A 75 -21.15 4.84 6.01
N PRO A 76 -20.88 5.92 6.75
CA PRO A 76 -19.79 5.93 7.71
C PRO A 76 -19.94 4.81 8.74
N GLY A 77 -18.85 4.11 9.00
CA GLY A 77 -18.75 3.09 10.04
C GLY A 77 -18.36 3.67 11.39
N SER A 78 -18.09 2.78 12.33
CA SER A 78 -17.58 3.13 13.67
C SER A 78 -16.21 3.81 13.59
N ILE A 79 -15.91 4.67 14.55
CA ILE A 79 -14.60 5.29 14.76
C ILE A 79 -13.96 4.71 16.04
N GLY A 80 -12.66 4.95 16.21
CA GLY A 80 -11.95 4.47 17.38
C GLY A 80 -11.72 2.94 17.35
N PRO A 81 -11.68 2.27 18.51
CA PRO A 81 -11.37 0.84 18.58
C PRO A 81 -12.32 -0.07 17.78
N GLU A 82 -13.61 0.27 17.73
CA GLU A 82 -14.61 -0.50 16.97
C GLU A 82 -14.36 -0.48 15.45
N ALA A 83 -13.71 0.55 14.94
CA ALA A 83 -13.31 0.63 13.54
C ALA A 83 -12.31 -0.48 13.16
N GLU A 84 -11.53 -0.98 14.14
CA GLU A 84 -10.60 -2.08 13.91
C GLU A 84 -11.31 -3.38 13.53
N ASP A 85 -12.50 -3.64 14.06
CA ASP A 85 -13.26 -4.86 13.75
C ASP A 85 -13.82 -4.82 12.33
N VAL A 86 -14.24 -3.64 11.86
CA VAL A 86 -14.65 -3.42 10.45
C VAL A 86 -13.46 -3.64 9.53
N LEU A 87 -12.30 -3.08 9.88
CA LEU A 87 -11.06 -3.26 9.11
C LEU A 87 -10.65 -4.73 9.07
N ALA A 88 -10.67 -5.45 10.21
CA ALA A 88 -10.37 -6.87 10.28
C ALA A 88 -11.29 -7.70 9.36
N SER A 89 -12.60 -7.43 9.41
CA SER A 89 -13.58 -8.10 8.55
C SER A 89 -13.30 -7.87 7.06
N TYR A 90 -12.89 -6.65 6.69
CA TYR A 90 -12.51 -6.34 5.32
C TYR A 90 -11.22 -7.06 4.89
N LEU A 91 -10.23 -7.15 5.78
CA LEU A 91 -9.00 -7.89 5.51
C LEU A 91 -9.28 -9.41 5.36
N ASP A 92 -10.21 -9.98 6.14
CA ASP A 92 -10.64 -11.37 5.98
C ASP A 92 -11.32 -11.61 4.62
N TYR A 93 -12.16 -10.68 4.17
CA TYR A 93 -12.71 -10.71 2.81
C TYR A 93 -11.58 -10.70 1.75
N LEU A 94 -10.59 -9.83 1.89
CA LEU A 94 -9.46 -9.76 0.95
C LEU A 94 -8.60 -11.03 0.96
N LYS A 95 -8.43 -11.70 2.09
CA LYS A 95 -7.74 -13.01 2.13
C LYS A 95 -8.41 -14.02 1.19
N THR A 96 -9.74 -14.05 1.19
CA THR A 96 -10.49 -14.91 0.28
C THR A 96 -10.29 -14.47 -1.18
N ALA A 97 -10.39 -13.17 -1.47
CA ALA A 97 -10.27 -12.61 -2.82
C ALA A 97 -8.88 -12.84 -3.42
N PHE A 98 -7.82 -12.80 -2.61
CA PHE A 98 -6.44 -13.00 -3.04
C PHE A 98 -5.96 -14.46 -2.91
N ASN A 99 -6.84 -15.40 -2.58
CA ASN A 99 -6.50 -16.81 -2.36
C ASN A 99 -5.39 -17.01 -1.30
N ILE A 100 -5.44 -16.25 -0.21
CA ILE A 100 -4.50 -16.36 0.89
C ILE A 100 -4.74 -17.66 1.64
N VAL A 101 -3.70 -18.48 1.78
CA VAL A 101 -3.76 -19.79 2.46
C VAL A 101 -3.17 -19.75 3.87
N SER A 102 -2.43 -18.71 4.21
CA SER A 102 -1.82 -18.55 5.53
C SER A 102 -1.69 -17.07 5.88
N SER A 103 -1.94 -16.71 7.14
CA SER A 103 -1.68 -15.39 7.68
C SER A 103 -1.09 -15.46 9.08
N ALA A 104 -0.26 -14.47 9.45
CA ALA A 104 0.33 -14.39 10.79
C ALA A 104 -0.66 -13.91 11.84
N GLY A 105 -1.76 -13.27 11.40
CA GLY A 105 -2.75 -12.64 12.24
C GLY A 105 -2.49 -11.14 12.45
N TYR A 106 -3.51 -10.44 12.91
CA TYR A 106 -3.53 -8.98 12.94
C TYR A 106 -2.66 -8.39 14.06
N GLY A 107 -1.67 -7.61 13.70
CA GLY A 107 -1.04 -6.63 14.58
C GLY A 107 -1.95 -5.39 14.66
N LYS A 108 -2.74 -5.28 15.72
CA LYS A 108 -3.67 -4.17 15.98
C LYS A 108 -2.99 -2.98 16.67
N GLY A 109 -3.72 -1.86 16.77
CA GLY A 109 -3.32 -0.71 17.56
C GLY A 109 -2.40 0.28 16.86
N HIS A 110 -2.23 0.18 15.55
CA HIS A 110 -1.50 1.19 14.79
C HIS A 110 -2.32 2.48 14.69
N THR A 111 -1.63 3.61 14.89
CA THR A 111 -2.21 4.96 14.79
C THR A 111 -1.44 5.79 13.78
N MET A 112 -2.05 6.83 13.24
CA MET A 112 -1.36 7.81 12.38
C MET A 112 -1.00 9.06 13.19
N THR A 113 0.24 9.54 12.97
CA THR A 113 0.66 10.81 13.55
C THR A 113 -0.25 11.94 13.04
N ASN A 114 -0.75 12.76 13.93
CA ASN A 114 -1.65 13.91 13.67
C ASN A 114 -3.04 13.53 13.13
N TYR A 115 -3.47 12.27 13.29
CA TYR A 115 -4.83 11.86 12.94
C TYR A 115 -5.36 10.80 13.94
N ALA A 116 -5.91 11.27 15.04
CA ALA A 116 -6.30 10.44 16.19
C ALA A 116 -7.42 9.43 15.88
N ASP A 117 -8.26 9.71 14.89
CA ASP A 117 -9.37 8.82 14.51
C ASP A 117 -8.90 7.62 13.68
N ALA A 118 -7.72 7.69 13.08
CA ALA A 118 -7.20 6.59 12.27
C ALA A 118 -6.81 5.39 13.14
N ARG A 119 -7.22 4.21 12.70
CA ARG A 119 -6.80 2.92 13.25
C ARG A 119 -6.20 2.08 12.14
N GLY A 120 -5.17 1.34 12.50
CA GLY A 120 -4.46 0.50 11.53
C GLY A 120 -4.14 -0.89 12.05
N MET A 121 -4.00 -1.79 11.10
CA MET A 121 -3.58 -3.18 11.33
C MET A 121 -2.53 -3.56 10.31
N ILE A 122 -1.59 -4.40 10.73
CA ILE A 122 -0.61 -5.04 9.87
C ILE A 122 -0.84 -6.55 9.86
N ASP A 123 -0.65 -7.19 8.72
CA ASP A 123 -0.65 -8.65 8.62
C ASP A 123 0.37 -9.10 7.57
N TYR A 124 0.76 -10.37 7.66
CA TYR A 124 1.67 -11.04 6.74
C TYR A 124 0.96 -12.25 6.19
N TRP A 125 0.83 -12.31 4.87
CA TRP A 125 0.09 -13.34 4.18
C TRP A 125 0.99 -14.19 3.30
N LYS A 126 0.51 -15.40 3.02
CA LYS A 126 1.02 -16.24 1.96
C LYS A 126 -0.15 -16.73 1.12
N ASP A 127 -0.06 -16.57 -0.20
CA ASP A 127 -1.09 -17.06 -1.10
C ASP A 127 -0.85 -18.51 -1.54
N LYS A 128 -1.79 -19.04 -2.33
CA LYS A 128 -1.73 -20.42 -2.84
C LYS A 128 -0.52 -20.70 -3.74
N ASP A 129 0.06 -19.67 -4.37
CA ASP A 129 1.22 -19.78 -5.25
C ASP A 129 2.54 -19.70 -4.47
N GLY A 130 2.45 -19.49 -3.15
CA GLY A 130 3.58 -19.39 -2.22
C GLY A 130 4.20 -18.00 -2.15
N ASP A 131 3.57 -17.00 -2.76
CA ASP A 131 4.02 -15.62 -2.75
C ASP A 131 3.75 -14.99 -1.37
N GLU A 132 4.73 -14.26 -0.86
CA GLU A 132 4.64 -13.62 0.44
C GLU A 132 4.20 -12.16 0.30
N TRP A 133 3.27 -11.77 1.18
CA TRP A 133 2.62 -10.47 1.21
C TRP A 133 2.82 -9.80 2.56
N LYS A 134 3.02 -8.49 2.55
CA LYS A 134 2.89 -7.65 3.73
C LYS A 134 1.83 -6.60 3.45
N ILE A 135 0.87 -6.49 4.36
CA ILE A 135 -0.23 -5.54 4.20
C ILE A 135 -0.32 -4.63 5.41
N LYS A 136 -0.82 -3.43 5.19
CA LYS A 136 -1.24 -2.52 6.25
C LYS A 136 -2.56 -1.90 5.89
N GLY A 137 -3.57 -2.20 6.69
CA GLY A 137 -4.90 -1.62 6.58
C GLY A 137 -5.02 -0.39 7.47
N TRP A 138 -5.79 0.61 7.00
CA TRP A 138 -6.11 1.83 7.73
C TRP A 138 -7.60 2.14 7.60
N THR A 139 -8.22 2.66 8.65
CA THR A 139 -9.58 3.18 8.61
C THR A 139 -9.75 4.39 9.53
N ASP A 140 -10.64 5.30 9.15
CA ASP A 140 -11.12 6.42 9.96
C ASP A 140 -12.66 6.39 10.12
N GLY A 141 -13.27 5.25 9.81
CA GLY A 141 -14.72 5.08 9.81
C GLY A 141 -15.42 5.61 8.55
N LYS A 142 -14.76 6.40 7.71
CA LYS A 142 -15.28 6.88 6.41
C LYS A 142 -14.59 6.21 5.23
N PHE A 143 -13.36 5.82 5.44
CA PHE A 143 -12.54 5.13 4.44
C PHE A 143 -11.94 3.88 5.05
N ILE A 144 -11.75 2.86 4.21
CA ILE A 144 -10.85 1.75 4.46
C ILE A 144 -9.78 1.79 3.37
N ALA A 145 -8.52 1.80 3.77
CA ALA A 145 -7.39 1.74 2.83
C ALA A 145 -6.51 0.56 3.17
N VAL A 146 -6.18 -0.25 2.18
CA VAL A 146 -5.29 -1.40 2.33
C VAL A 146 -4.11 -1.22 1.37
N MET A 147 -2.97 -0.86 1.96
CA MET A 147 -1.68 -0.85 1.27
C MET A 147 -1.09 -2.25 1.33
N TYR A 148 -0.58 -2.78 0.21
CA TYR A 148 0.03 -4.10 0.19
C TYR A 148 1.27 -4.14 -0.70
N VAL A 149 2.21 -4.97 -0.30
CA VAL A 149 3.40 -5.31 -1.09
C VAL A 149 3.51 -6.82 -1.13
N TYR A 150 3.76 -7.38 -2.30
CA TYR A 150 4.06 -8.81 -2.41
C TYR A 150 5.21 -9.08 -3.37
N ALA A 151 5.83 -10.23 -3.16
CA ALA A 151 6.91 -10.76 -3.99
C ALA A 151 6.61 -12.19 -4.41
N LYS A 152 7.11 -12.58 -5.58
CA LYS A 152 7.15 -14.01 -5.93
C LYS A 152 8.08 -14.75 -4.96
N GLY A 153 7.50 -15.71 -4.22
CA GLY A 153 8.20 -16.42 -3.15
C GLY A 153 8.41 -15.53 -1.93
N LYS A 154 9.66 -15.35 -1.49
CA LYS A 154 9.97 -14.64 -0.25
C LYS A 154 9.97 -13.12 -0.42
N LEU A 155 9.29 -12.43 0.48
CA LEU A 155 9.31 -10.98 0.61
C LEU A 155 10.41 -10.54 1.59
N ASP A 156 11.39 -9.79 1.10
CA ASP A 156 12.40 -9.16 1.98
C ASP A 156 11.83 -7.88 2.60
N GLU A 157 11.81 -7.85 3.93
CA GLU A 157 11.40 -6.67 4.68
C GLU A 157 12.47 -5.58 4.62
N THR A 158 12.15 -4.50 3.95
CA THR A 158 13.03 -3.34 3.83
C THR A 158 12.34 -2.08 4.40
N ASN A 159 13.12 -1.06 4.73
CA ASN A 159 12.58 0.26 5.09
C ASN A 159 11.67 0.82 3.99
N LYS A 160 11.95 0.50 2.72
CA LYS A 160 11.15 0.90 1.57
C LYS A 160 9.73 0.34 1.65
N VAL A 161 9.58 -0.95 2.00
CA VAL A 161 8.28 -1.61 2.21
C VAL A 161 7.50 -0.89 3.32
N ASN A 162 8.14 -0.64 4.46
CA ASN A 162 7.47 0.04 5.59
C ASN A 162 7.04 1.48 5.25
N LEU A 163 7.91 2.24 4.57
CA LEU A 163 7.58 3.61 4.12
C LEU A 163 6.38 3.64 3.18
N PHE A 164 6.27 2.66 2.28
CA PHE A 164 5.12 2.54 1.40
C PHE A 164 3.85 2.23 2.20
N LEU A 165 3.87 1.23 3.06
CA LEU A 165 2.70 0.81 3.85
C LEU A 165 2.19 1.92 4.78
N ASP A 166 3.06 2.85 5.19
CA ASP A 166 2.71 4.06 5.94
C ASP A 166 2.39 5.26 5.03
N GLY A 167 2.35 5.04 3.72
CA GLY A 167 2.20 6.07 2.70
C GLY A 167 0.78 6.55 2.44
N PHE A 168 -0.24 6.03 3.10
CA PHE A 168 -1.62 6.47 2.91
C PHE A 168 -1.93 7.76 3.69
N ARG A 169 -2.79 8.61 3.11
CA ARG A 169 -3.29 9.86 3.76
C ARG A 169 -4.78 10.00 3.51
N PHE A 170 -5.55 10.11 4.59
CA PHE A 170 -6.97 10.41 4.52
C PHE A 170 -7.24 11.83 4.01
N LYS A 171 -8.43 12.05 3.50
CA LYS A 171 -8.87 13.36 2.99
C LYS A 171 -8.74 14.47 4.05
N SER A 172 -9.01 14.16 5.31
CA SER A 172 -8.95 15.08 6.45
C SER A 172 -7.53 15.42 6.94
N MET A 173 -6.49 14.76 6.39
CA MET A 173 -5.08 15.01 6.74
C MET A 173 -4.40 16.05 5.82
N GLN A 174 -5.15 16.78 5.02
CA GLN A 174 -4.61 17.73 4.03
C GLN A 174 -4.51 19.13 4.60
#